data_1058bf5e06d4ef7666f839eca85d4bab
#
_entry.id   1058bf5e06d4ef7666f839eca85d4bab
#
_cell.length_a   1.000
_cell.length_b   1.000
_cell.length_c   1.000
_cell.angle_alpha   90.00
_cell.angle_beta   90.00
_cell.angle_gamma   90.00
#
_symmetry.space_group_name_H-M   'P 1'
#
loop_
_entity.id
_entity.type
_entity.pdbx_description
1 polymer ?
#
loop_
_entity_poly.entity_id
_entity_poly.type
_entity_poly.pdbx_seq_one_letter_code
_entity_poly.pdbx_strand_id
1 'polypeptide(L)'
;MAMTPLNTPSTSRPVVRSRWIPIRPLSEINRPDVLAHLLALSPSDRYLRFGYAASDAQIERYVASLNFVRDDIAGVFNWKLELIAMTHVAYLAQDGQDSNLAEFGVSVAAHARGRGYGARLFDHAVLRARIRGVDTMIIHALTENTAMLRIARKAGATVERDGSDSEARLKLPPENFGIRLEALMSDQAAEFDYGVKSHAQFMQMLSSWMGADLAWAPRSPSDTRESATAE
;
A
#
# COMPACT_ATOMS: atom_id res chain seq x y z
N MET A 1 44.30 40.08 -22.27
CA MET A 1 43.99 38.67 -22.02
C MET A 1 42.72 38.66 -21.10
N ALA A 2 41.55 38.43 -21.68
CA ALA A 2 40.27 38.47 -20.96
C ALA A 2 39.93 36.99 -20.63
N MET A 3 39.80 36.68 -19.35
CA MET A 3 39.34 35.37 -18.88
C MET A 3 37.80 35.30 -18.93
N THR A 4 37.31 34.37 -19.74
CA THR A 4 35.88 34.00 -19.83
C THR A 4 35.50 33.14 -18.64
N PRO A 5 34.39 33.43 -17.89
CA PRO A 5 33.94 32.56 -16.80
C PRO A 5 33.25 31.31 -17.37
N LEU A 6 33.69 30.13 -16.91
CA LEU A 6 33.05 28.84 -17.17
C LEU A 6 31.68 28.78 -16.49
N ASN A 7 30.63 28.75 -17.29
CA ASN A 7 29.27 28.59 -16.87
C ASN A 7 28.99 27.08 -16.63
N THR A 8 29.00 26.64 -15.38
CA THR A 8 28.63 25.27 -15.00
C THR A 8 27.10 25.14 -14.98
N PRO A 9 26.50 24.23 -15.76
CA PRO A 9 25.05 24.00 -15.68
C PRO A 9 24.71 23.29 -14.37
N SER A 10 23.99 24.00 -13.50
CA SER A 10 23.36 23.43 -12.30
C SER A 10 22.25 22.47 -12.72
N THR A 11 22.55 21.19 -12.77
CA THR A 11 21.54 20.13 -12.96
C THR A 11 20.83 19.91 -11.63
N SER A 12 19.80 20.71 -11.36
CA SER A 12 18.86 20.42 -10.28
C SER A 12 18.07 19.16 -10.65
N ARG A 13 18.45 18.01 -10.06
CA ARG A 13 17.64 16.79 -10.10
C ARG A 13 16.25 17.15 -9.52
N PRO A 14 15.14 16.78 -10.22
CA PRO A 14 13.82 16.99 -9.67
C PRO A 14 13.73 16.18 -8.36
N VAL A 15 13.48 16.86 -7.26
CA VAL A 15 13.13 16.22 -5.99
C VAL A 15 11.78 15.56 -6.22
N VAL A 16 11.79 14.25 -6.48
CA VAL A 16 10.59 13.43 -6.48
C VAL A 16 10.04 13.51 -5.06
N ARG A 17 9.07 14.40 -4.85
CA ARG A 17 8.32 14.44 -3.59
C ARG A 17 7.68 13.07 -3.42
N SER A 18 8.28 12.24 -2.58
CA SER A 18 7.69 10.97 -2.14
C SER A 18 6.33 11.31 -1.52
N ARG A 19 5.27 11.08 -2.29
CA ARG A 19 3.90 11.29 -1.79
C ARG A 19 3.69 10.31 -0.66
N TRP A 20 3.58 10.85 0.57
CA TRP A 20 3.27 10.04 1.73
C TRP A 20 1.94 9.29 1.51
N ILE A 21 1.94 7.98 1.74
CA ILE A 21 0.78 7.11 1.61
C ILE A 21 0.49 6.54 2.99
N PRO A 22 -0.65 6.87 3.61
CA PRO A 22 -1.01 6.35 4.91
C PRO A 22 -1.40 4.87 4.78
N ILE A 23 -0.52 3.98 5.23
CA ILE A 23 -0.76 2.54 5.33
C ILE A 23 -1.17 2.25 6.77
N ARG A 24 -2.38 1.74 6.95
CA ARG A 24 -2.97 1.46 8.25
C ARG A 24 -2.98 -0.05 8.50
N PRO A 25 -2.55 -0.53 9.69
CA PRO A 25 -2.85 -1.87 10.15
C PRO A 25 -4.36 -2.12 10.16
N LEU A 26 -4.78 -3.28 9.67
CA LEU A 26 -6.18 -3.72 9.70
C LEU A 26 -6.40 -4.71 10.84
N SER A 27 -7.58 -4.67 11.41
CA SER A 27 -8.03 -5.55 12.48
C SER A 27 -9.33 -6.26 12.11
N GLU A 28 -9.86 -7.06 13.01
CA GLU A 28 -11.10 -7.81 12.80
C GLU A 28 -12.27 -6.92 12.37
N ILE A 29 -12.35 -5.69 12.85
CA ILE A 29 -13.40 -4.73 12.49
C ILE A 29 -13.37 -4.36 11.00
N ASN A 30 -12.22 -4.51 10.35
CA ASN A 30 -12.04 -4.20 8.92
C ASN A 30 -12.31 -5.40 8.00
N ARG A 31 -12.73 -6.55 8.53
CA ARG A 31 -13.03 -7.73 7.72
C ARG A 31 -14.05 -7.46 6.61
N PRO A 32 -15.14 -6.68 6.85
CA PRO A 32 -16.06 -6.30 5.78
C PRO A 32 -15.42 -5.45 4.69
N ASP A 33 -14.50 -4.52 5.04
CA ASP A 33 -13.78 -3.69 4.07
C ASP A 33 -12.86 -4.54 3.19
N VAL A 34 -12.16 -5.51 3.79
CA VAL A 34 -11.31 -6.48 3.08
C VAL A 34 -12.13 -7.30 2.10
N LEU A 35 -13.29 -7.81 2.53
CA LEU A 35 -14.21 -8.56 1.68
C LEU A 35 -14.68 -7.71 0.49
N ALA A 36 -15.17 -6.51 0.76
CA ALA A 36 -15.65 -5.59 -0.27
C ALA A 36 -14.55 -5.26 -1.30
N HIS A 37 -13.33 -4.99 -0.83
CA HIS A 37 -12.18 -4.74 -1.70
C HIS A 37 -11.86 -5.91 -2.62
N LEU A 38 -11.80 -7.13 -2.08
CA LEU A 38 -11.43 -8.33 -2.86
C LEU A 38 -12.53 -8.77 -3.82
N LEU A 39 -13.79 -8.63 -3.45
CA LEU A 39 -14.94 -8.89 -4.34
C LEU A 39 -15.03 -7.90 -5.49
N ALA A 40 -14.60 -6.64 -5.27
CA ALA A 40 -14.56 -5.60 -6.31
C ALA A 40 -13.42 -5.76 -7.33
N LEU A 41 -12.50 -6.72 -7.12
CA LEU A 41 -11.44 -7.01 -8.08
C LEU A 41 -12.01 -7.61 -9.37
N SER A 42 -11.49 -7.18 -10.53
CA SER A 42 -11.82 -7.78 -11.82
C SER A 42 -11.41 -9.25 -11.88
N PRO A 43 -11.99 -10.08 -12.76
CA PRO A 43 -11.57 -11.48 -12.92
C PRO A 43 -10.06 -11.64 -13.16
N SER A 44 -9.46 -10.78 -13.98
CA SER A 44 -8.02 -10.77 -14.22
C SER A 44 -7.21 -10.40 -12.97
N ASP A 45 -7.71 -9.50 -12.14
CA ASP A 45 -7.04 -9.11 -10.91
C ASP A 45 -7.11 -10.18 -9.84
N ARG A 46 -8.24 -10.88 -9.76
CA ARG A 46 -8.39 -12.05 -8.89
C ARG A 46 -7.40 -13.14 -9.31
N TYR A 47 -7.29 -13.39 -10.62
CA TYR A 47 -6.32 -14.35 -11.15
C TYR A 47 -4.88 -13.98 -10.79
N LEU A 48 -4.48 -12.72 -10.97
CA LEU A 48 -3.15 -12.25 -10.59
C LEU A 48 -2.90 -12.27 -9.07
N ARG A 49 -3.96 -12.14 -8.25
CA ARG A 49 -3.85 -12.11 -6.78
C ARG A 49 -3.81 -13.49 -6.16
N PHE A 50 -4.58 -14.43 -6.69
CA PHE A 50 -4.78 -15.75 -6.10
C PHE A 50 -4.09 -16.89 -6.88
N GLY A 51 -3.58 -16.62 -8.08
CA GLY A 51 -3.02 -17.64 -8.98
C GLY A 51 -4.09 -18.43 -9.75
N TYR A 52 -5.38 -18.18 -9.51
CA TYR A 52 -6.51 -18.82 -10.18
C TYR A 52 -7.73 -17.91 -10.25
N ALA A 53 -8.70 -18.26 -11.09
CA ALA A 53 -9.96 -17.52 -11.25
C ALA A 53 -10.84 -17.67 -10.01
N ALA A 54 -10.55 -16.92 -8.94
CA ALA A 54 -11.24 -17.02 -7.67
C ALA A 54 -12.70 -16.55 -7.79
N SER A 55 -13.65 -17.44 -7.43
CA SER A 55 -15.06 -17.12 -7.29
C SER A 55 -15.35 -16.32 -6.02
N ASP A 56 -16.52 -15.66 -5.95
CA ASP A 56 -16.94 -14.92 -4.77
C ASP A 56 -16.92 -15.80 -3.51
N ALA A 57 -17.45 -17.02 -3.59
CA ALA A 57 -17.44 -17.96 -2.48
C ALA A 57 -16.03 -18.37 -2.01
N GLN A 58 -15.03 -18.38 -2.91
CA GLN A 58 -13.64 -18.64 -2.54
C GLN A 58 -13.02 -17.44 -1.86
N ILE A 59 -13.33 -16.22 -2.32
CA ILE A 59 -12.90 -14.98 -1.69
C ILE A 59 -13.51 -14.85 -0.29
N GLU A 60 -14.80 -15.14 -0.13
CA GLU A 60 -15.48 -15.14 1.18
C GLU A 60 -14.80 -16.11 2.16
N ARG A 61 -14.51 -17.35 1.72
CA ARG A 61 -13.78 -18.31 2.56
C ARG A 61 -12.37 -17.83 2.91
N TYR A 62 -11.64 -17.27 1.95
CA TYR A 62 -10.33 -16.68 2.21
C TYR A 62 -10.42 -15.58 3.26
N VAL A 63 -11.36 -14.65 3.12
CA VAL A 63 -11.53 -13.54 4.08
C VAL A 63 -11.96 -14.07 5.46
N ALA A 64 -12.83 -15.09 5.51
CA ALA A 64 -13.22 -15.73 6.77
C ALA A 64 -12.04 -16.41 7.48
N SER A 65 -11.05 -16.93 6.73
CA SER A 65 -9.86 -17.61 7.27
C SER A 65 -8.75 -16.65 7.73
N LEU A 66 -8.84 -15.35 7.42
CA LEU A 66 -7.83 -14.37 7.83
C LEU A 66 -7.71 -14.29 9.35
N ASN A 67 -6.49 -14.34 9.85
CA ASN A 67 -6.18 -14.23 11.27
C ASN A 67 -5.47 -12.91 11.55
N PHE A 68 -6.22 -11.89 11.94
CA PHE A 68 -5.70 -10.54 12.22
C PHE A 68 -4.82 -10.43 13.47
N VAL A 69 -4.73 -11.48 14.28
CA VAL A 69 -3.84 -11.54 15.45
C VAL A 69 -2.48 -12.12 15.07
N ARG A 70 -2.49 -13.20 14.27
CA ARG A 70 -1.27 -13.88 13.84
C ARG A 70 -0.58 -13.13 12.69
N ASP A 71 -1.36 -12.74 11.68
CA ASP A 71 -0.85 -12.20 10.42
C ASP A 71 -0.80 -10.67 10.44
N ASP A 72 0.06 -10.06 9.64
CA ASP A 72 0.04 -8.63 9.42
C ASP A 72 -0.80 -8.31 8.18
N ILE A 73 -1.93 -7.66 8.40
CA ILE A 73 -2.83 -7.22 7.34
C ILE A 73 -2.88 -5.69 7.41
N ALA A 74 -2.59 -5.03 6.29
CA ALA A 74 -2.56 -3.57 6.25
C ALA A 74 -3.16 -3.04 4.95
N GLY A 75 -3.63 -1.80 4.96
CA GLY A 75 -4.32 -1.24 3.81
C GLY A 75 -4.27 0.27 3.71
N VAL A 76 -4.72 0.76 2.57
CA VAL A 76 -4.85 2.18 2.25
C VAL A 76 -6.31 2.48 1.96
N PHE A 77 -6.85 3.46 2.65
CA PHE A 77 -8.22 3.96 2.47
C PHE A 77 -8.23 5.25 1.68
N ASN A 78 -9.20 5.38 0.78
CA ASN A 78 -9.47 6.65 0.10
C ASN A 78 -10.25 7.63 0.99
N TRP A 79 -10.63 8.79 0.46
CA TRP A 79 -11.39 9.81 1.17
C TRP A 79 -12.83 9.39 1.51
N LYS A 80 -13.34 8.35 0.84
CA LYS A 80 -14.65 7.76 1.12
C LYS A 80 -14.58 6.61 2.11
N LEU A 81 -13.43 6.41 2.75
CA LEU A 81 -13.12 5.28 3.62
C LEU A 81 -13.31 3.90 2.94
N GLU A 82 -13.18 3.84 1.63
CA GLU A 82 -13.13 2.58 0.89
C GLU A 82 -11.68 2.06 0.89
N LEU A 83 -11.50 0.78 1.16
CA LEU A 83 -10.20 0.11 1.08
C LEU A 83 -9.80 -0.05 -0.39
N ILE A 84 -8.78 0.69 -0.84
CA ILE A 84 -8.35 0.73 -2.26
C ILE A 84 -7.10 -0.08 -2.55
N ALA A 85 -6.35 -0.44 -1.52
CA ALA A 85 -5.19 -1.32 -1.63
C ALA A 85 -4.94 -2.00 -0.29
N MET A 86 -4.53 -3.26 -0.31
CA MET A 86 -4.20 -4.00 0.90
C MET A 86 -3.05 -4.98 0.69
N THR A 87 -2.39 -5.33 1.78
CA THR A 87 -1.44 -6.44 1.86
C THR A 87 -1.84 -7.40 2.96
N HIS A 88 -1.48 -8.66 2.79
CA HIS A 88 -1.53 -9.71 3.79
C HIS A 88 -0.16 -10.39 3.84
N VAL A 89 0.44 -10.40 5.01
CA VAL A 89 1.66 -11.15 5.33
C VAL A 89 1.26 -12.29 6.25
N ALA A 90 1.24 -13.50 5.72
CA ALA A 90 0.96 -14.71 6.48
C ALA A 90 2.26 -15.27 7.05
N TYR A 91 2.33 -15.45 8.37
CA TYR A 91 3.50 -16.03 9.03
C TYR A 91 3.36 -17.55 9.08
N LEU A 92 4.30 -18.23 8.42
CA LEU A 92 4.31 -19.69 8.31
C LEU A 92 5.11 -20.26 9.49
N ALA A 93 4.41 -20.86 10.45
CA ALA A 93 5.07 -21.70 11.46
C ALA A 93 5.49 -23.01 10.81
N GLN A 94 6.78 -23.28 10.73
CA GLN A 94 7.28 -24.61 10.36
C GLN A 94 7.74 -25.33 11.62
N ASP A 95 7.07 -26.43 11.95
CA ASP A 95 7.48 -27.30 13.05
C ASP A 95 8.89 -27.84 12.79
N GLY A 96 9.84 -27.44 13.63
CA GLY A 96 11.18 -28.04 13.67
C GLY A 96 12.25 -27.47 12.72
N GLN A 97 12.01 -26.33 12.04
CA GLN A 97 13.04 -25.60 11.30
C GLN A 97 13.19 -24.18 11.82
N ASP A 98 14.44 -23.75 12.03
CA ASP A 98 14.79 -22.38 12.48
C ASP A 98 14.52 -21.28 11.44
N SER A 99 13.84 -21.58 10.33
CA SER A 99 13.56 -20.60 9.29
C SER A 99 12.21 -19.94 9.50
N ASN A 100 12.22 -18.71 9.95
CA ASN A 100 11.03 -17.87 10.05
C ASN A 100 10.64 -17.42 8.64
N LEU A 101 9.60 -18.03 8.07
CA LEU A 101 9.08 -17.73 6.75
C LEU A 101 7.80 -16.90 6.83
N ALA A 102 7.63 -15.99 5.88
CA ALA A 102 6.36 -15.30 5.67
C ALA A 102 5.99 -15.28 4.19
N GLU A 103 4.70 -15.42 3.89
CA GLU A 103 4.15 -15.27 2.55
C GLU A 103 3.51 -13.90 2.39
N PHE A 104 3.84 -13.23 1.28
CA PHE A 104 3.34 -11.90 0.96
C PHE A 104 2.30 -11.94 -0.15
N GLY A 105 1.15 -11.31 0.10
CA GLY A 105 0.13 -11.05 -0.90
C GLY A 105 -0.30 -9.58 -0.90
N VAL A 106 -0.56 -9.03 -2.08
CA VAL A 106 -1.00 -7.64 -2.25
C VAL A 106 -2.08 -7.53 -3.31
N SER A 107 -3.02 -6.60 -3.12
CA SER A 107 -3.99 -6.21 -4.13
C SER A 107 -4.18 -4.69 -4.15
N VAL A 108 -4.41 -4.14 -5.35
CA VAL A 108 -4.65 -2.71 -5.56
C VAL A 108 -5.81 -2.56 -6.53
N ALA A 109 -6.85 -1.85 -6.12
CA ALA A 109 -8.02 -1.56 -6.96
C ALA A 109 -7.59 -0.90 -8.28
N ALA A 110 -8.23 -1.26 -9.40
CA ALA A 110 -7.84 -0.81 -10.74
C ALA A 110 -7.68 0.71 -10.86
N HIS A 111 -8.63 1.48 -10.31
CA HIS A 111 -8.61 2.95 -10.32
C HIS A 111 -7.50 3.58 -9.46
N ALA A 112 -6.88 2.80 -8.58
CA ALA A 112 -5.82 3.23 -7.67
C ALA A 112 -4.40 2.86 -8.17
N ARG A 113 -4.26 2.09 -9.25
CA ARG A 113 -2.97 1.66 -9.80
C ARG A 113 -2.14 2.81 -10.35
N GLY A 114 -0.85 2.54 -10.57
CA GLY A 114 0.10 3.54 -11.08
C GLY A 114 0.52 4.60 -10.06
N ARG A 115 -0.02 4.58 -8.84
CA ARG A 115 0.25 5.57 -7.77
C ARG A 115 1.29 5.10 -6.74
N GLY A 116 1.88 3.91 -6.94
CA GLY A 116 2.92 3.37 -6.07
C GLY A 116 2.42 2.62 -4.83
N TYR A 117 1.10 2.41 -4.67
CA TYR A 117 0.54 1.72 -3.50
C TYR A 117 1.12 0.32 -3.28
N GLY A 118 1.22 -0.49 -4.36
CA GLY A 118 1.77 -1.84 -4.26
C GLY A 118 3.21 -1.87 -3.75
N ALA A 119 4.07 -0.97 -4.25
CA ALA A 119 5.45 -0.89 -3.78
C ALA A 119 5.54 -0.44 -2.32
N ARG A 120 4.73 0.53 -1.90
CA ARG A 120 4.69 1.01 -0.51
C ARG A 120 4.16 -0.03 0.46
N LEU A 121 3.12 -0.79 0.05
CA LEU A 121 2.62 -1.91 0.85
C LEU A 121 3.66 -3.02 0.97
N PHE A 122 4.47 -3.24 -0.08
CA PHE A 122 5.58 -4.18 -0.03
C PHE A 122 6.68 -3.72 0.94
N ASP A 123 7.09 -2.45 0.85
CA ASP A 123 8.09 -1.86 1.77
C ASP A 123 7.61 -1.97 3.23
N HIS A 124 6.31 -1.67 3.49
CA HIS A 124 5.69 -1.83 4.80
C HIS A 124 5.70 -3.29 5.27
N ALA A 125 5.33 -4.24 4.40
CA ALA A 125 5.35 -5.67 4.72
C ALA A 125 6.76 -6.18 5.07
N VAL A 126 7.78 -5.77 4.32
CA VAL A 126 9.19 -6.07 4.60
C VAL A 126 9.59 -5.54 5.97
N LEU A 127 9.23 -4.30 6.29
CA LEU A 127 9.50 -3.70 7.59
C LEU A 127 8.86 -4.51 8.74
N ARG A 128 7.57 -4.87 8.60
CA ARG A 128 6.82 -5.65 9.60
C ARG A 128 7.41 -7.06 9.78
N ALA A 129 7.72 -7.74 8.68
CA ALA A 129 8.32 -9.06 8.69
C ALA A 129 9.70 -9.06 9.42
N ARG A 130 10.53 -8.03 9.18
CA ARG A 130 11.82 -7.87 9.87
C ARG A 130 11.65 -7.67 11.37
N ILE A 131 10.67 -6.88 11.81
CA ILE A 131 10.36 -6.66 13.22
C ILE A 131 9.92 -7.96 13.91
N ARG A 132 9.26 -8.86 13.17
CA ARG A 132 8.87 -10.19 13.65
C ARG A 132 9.96 -11.25 13.54
N GLY A 133 11.17 -10.87 13.09
CA GLY A 133 12.30 -11.78 12.96
C GLY A 133 12.16 -12.77 11.81
N VAL A 134 11.43 -12.42 10.76
CA VAL A 134 11.33 -13.24 9.53
C VAL A 134 12.65 -13.19 8.78
N ASP A 135 13.18 -14.36 8.40
CA ASP A 135 14.44 -14.50 7.65
C ASP A 135 14.22 -14.45 6.14
N THR A 136 13.07 -14.93 5.68
CA THR A 136 12.76 -15.00 4.25
C THR A 136 11.28 -14.72 4.01
N MET A 137 11.02 -13.77 3.10
CA MET A 137 9.68 -13.51 2.59
C MET A 137 9.51 -14.16 1.22
N ILE A 138 8.44 -14.94 1.07
CA ILE A 138 8.06 -15.64 -0.16
C ILE A 138 6.95 -14.84 -0.83
N ILE A 139 7.06 -14.67 -2.14
CA ILE A 139 6.05 -14.01 -2.97
C ILE A 139 5.70 -14.97 -4.10
N HIS A 140 4.51 -15.57 -4.04
CA HIS A 140 3.96 -16.32 -5.16
C HIS A 140 3.30 -15.35 -6.14
N ALA A 141 3.70 -15.41 -7.40
CA ALA A 141 3.14 -14.56 -8.45
C ALA A 141 3.11 -15.31 -9.77
N LEU A 142 2.09 -15.06 -10.58
CA LEU A 142 2.10 -15.53 -11.97
C LEU A 142 3.23 -14.85 -12.75
N THR A 143 3.84 -15.56 -13.68
CA THR A 143 4.95 -15.05 -14.52
C THR A 143 4.54 -13.79 -15.29
N GLU A 144 3.27 -13.65 -15.64
CA GLU A 144 2.69 -12.46 -16.28
C GLU A 144 2.45 -11.27 -15.33
N ASN A 145 2.49 -11.47 -14.01
CA ASN A 145 2.38 -10.40 -13.03
C ASN A 145 3.68 -9.57 -12.97
N THR A 146 4.00 -8.92 -14.09
CA THR A 146 5.24 -8.15 -14.25
C THR A 146 5.37 -7.02 -13.24
N ALA A 147 4.26 -6.47 -12.76
CA ALA A 147 4.24 -5.42 -11.75
C ALA A 147 4.78 -5.94 -10.41
N MET A 148 4.28 -7.08 -9.94
CA MET A 148 4.73 -7.70 -8.69
C MET A 148 6.18 -8.17 -8.78
N LEU A 149 6.53 -8.85 -9.87
CA LEU A 149 7.91 -9.32 -10.09
C LEU A 149 8.92 -8.17 -10.19
N ARG A 150 8.52 -7.01 -10.70
CA ARG A 150 9.36 -5.79 -10.71
C ARG A 150 9.60 -5.26 -9.29
N ILE A 151 8.55 -5.25 -8.45
CA ILE A 151 8.66 -4.83 -7.05
C ILE A 151 9.62 -5.77 -6.31
N ALA A 152 9.43 -7.08 -6.43
CA ALA A 152 10.26 -8.10 -5.78
C ALA A 152 11.74 -7.98 -6.21
N ARG A 153 12.02 -7.89 -7.52
CA ARG A 153 13.41 -7.73 -8.03
C ARG A 153 14.07 -6.44 -7.57
N LYS A 154 13.31 -5.34 -7.53
CA LYS A 154 13.84 -4.06 -7.03
C LYS A 154 14.24 -4.13 -5.55
N ALA A 155 13.57 -4.96 -4.78
CA ALA A 155 13.91 -5.23 -3.37
C ALA A 155 15.07 -6.22 -3.20
N GLY A 156 15.57 -6.82 -4.28
CA GLY A 156 16.68 -7.80 -4.24
C GLY A 156 16.22 -9.25 -4.10
N ALA A 157 14.94 -9.56 -4.36
CA ALA A 157 14.45 -10.93 -4.34
C ALA A 157 15.03 -11.75 -5.51
N THR A 158 15.41 -13.00 -5.23
CA THR A 158 15.69 -14.02 -6.24
C THR A 158 14.37 -14.53 -6.80
N VAL A 159 14.22 -14.56 -8.12
CA VAL A 159 12.98 -14.99 -8.78
C VAL A 159 13.26 -16.28 -9.55
N GLU A 160 12.58 -17.35 -9.16
CA GLU A 160 12.55 -18.62 -9.86
C GLU A 160 11.24 -18.74 -10.63
N ARG A 161 11.28 -19.32 -11.82
CA ARG A 161 10.11 -19.50 -12.69
C ARG A 161 9.88 -20.98 -12.93
N ASP A 162 8.63 -21.38 -12.79
CA ASP A 162 8.16 -22.72 -13.11
C ASP A 162 6.88 -22.62 -13.94
N GLY A 163 7.01 -22.68 -15.27
CA GLY A 163 5.91 -22.51 -16.20
C GLY A 163 5.20 -21.16 -16.07
N SER A 164 3.91 -21.21 -15.73
CA SER A 164 3.06 -20.05 -15.51
C SER A 164 3.32 -19.36 -14.17
N ASP A 165 3.97 -20.04 -13.24
CA ASP A 165 4.20 -19.58 -11.88
C ASP A 165 5.60 -19.02 -11.71
N SER A 166 5.74 -18.10 -10.76
CA SER A 166 7.01 -17.53 -10.34
C SER A 166 7.01 -17.44 -8.83
N GLU A 167 8.07 -17.91 -8.23
CA GLU A 167 8.32 -17.71 -6.81
C GLU A 167 9.48 -16.73 -6.64
N ALA A 168 9.24 -15.67 -5.89
CA ALA A 168 10.28 -14.73 -5.52
C ALA A 168 10.60 -14.89 -4.03
N ARG A 169 11.88 -15.10 -3.71
CA ARG A 169 12.39 -15.23 -2.34
C ARG A 169 13.22 -14.01 -1.98
N LEU A 170 12.80 -13.29 -0.97
CA LEU A 170 13.51 -12.14 -0.43
C LEU A 170 14.11 -12.51 0.92
N LYS A 171 15.45 -12.57 1.00
CA LYS A 171 16.18 -12.69 2.26
C LYS A 171 16.13 -11.36 3.01
N LEU A 172 15.71 -11.40 4.27
CA LEU A 172 15.58 -10.23 5.13
C LEU A 172 16.76 -10.17 6.10
N PRO A 173 17.50 -9.06 6.15
CA PRO A 173 18.51 -8.87 7.19
C PRO A 173 17.83 -8.72 8.55
N PRO A 174 18.48 -9.12 9.66
CA PRO A 174 17.92 -9.02 10.99
C PRO A 174 17.54 -7.57 11.34
N GLU A 175 16.56 -7.43 12.22
CA GLU A 175 16.11 -6.11 12.66
C GLU A 175 17.20 -5.35 13.43
N ASN A 176 17.12 -4.03 13.43
CA ASN A 176 17.88 -3.16 14.31
C ASN A 176 16.95 -2.11 14.94
N PHE A 177 17.44 -1.39 15.93
CA PHE A 177 16.64 -0.40 16.68
C PHE A 177 16.01 0.67 15.78
N GLY A 178 16.68 1.10 14.72
CA GLY A 178 16.17 2.08 13.77
C GLY A 178 14.91 1.62 13.04
N ILE A 179 14.83 0.32 12.72
CA ILE A 179 13.67 -0.28 12.03
C ILE A 179 12.43 -0.24 12.91
N ARG A 180 12.57 -0.54 14.20
CA ARG A 180 11.44 -0.46 15.16
C ARG A 180 10.91 0.96 15.29
N LEU A 181 11.80 1.95 15.37
CA LEU A 181 11.41 3.35 15.46
C LEU A 181 10.67 3.82 14.20
N GLU A 182 11.15 3.46 13.01
CA GLU A 182 10.52 3.79 11.73
C GLU A 182 9.09 3.21 11.65
N ALA A 183 8.89 1.96 12.07
CA ALA A 183 7.57 1.32 12.07
C ALA A 183 6.59 2.03 13.01
N LEU A 184 6.99 2.36 14.23
CA LEU A 184 6.15 3.06 15.19
C LEU A 184 5.70 4.44 14.68
N MET A 185 6.60 5.19 14.06
CA MET A 185 6.28 6.49 13.50
C MET A 185 5.32 6.39 12.31
N SER A 186 5.48 5.37 11.47
CA SER A 186 4.61 5.12 10.32
C SER A 186 3.18 4.75 10.73
N ASP A 187 3.03 3.85 11.70
CA ASP A 187 1.73 3.38 12.17
C ASP A 187 0.93 4.52 12.82
N GLN A 188 1.56 5.34 13.68
CA GLN A 188 0.89 6.48 14.31
C GLN A 188 0.43 7.54 13.30
N ALA A 189 1.24 7.84 12.30
CA ALA A 189 0.89 8.80 11.26
C ALA A 189 -0.30 8.32 10.42
N ALA A 190 -0.39 7.01 10.14
CA ALA A 190 -1.49 6.42 9.38
C ALA A 190 -2.82 6.41 10.16
N GLU A 191 -2.78 6.16 11.48
CA GLU A 191 -3.98 6.24 12.33
C GLU A 191 -4.50 7.67 12.43
N PHE A 192 -3.63 8.67 12.53
CA PHE A 192 -4.02 10.07 12.52
C PHE A 192 -4.71 10.47 11.21
N ASP A 193 -4.17 10.09 10.05
CA ASP A 193 -4.77 10.36 8.73
C ASP A 193 -6.17 9.72 8.60
N TYR A 194 -6.34 8.50 9.08
CA TYR A 194 -7.64 7.83 9.08
C TYR A 194 -8.64 8.54 10.00
N GLY A 195 -8.22 8.97 11.18
CA GLY A 195 -9.04 9.74 12.11
C GLY A 195 -9.55 11.04 11.50
N VAL A 196 -8.68 11.78 10.81
CA VAL A 196 -9.08 13.02 10.09
C VAL A 196 -10.11 12.74 9.00
N LYS A 197 -9.93 11.67 8.20
CA LYS A 197 -10.87 11.28 7.16
C LYS A 197 -12.24 10.87 7.72
N SER A 198 -12.27 10.12 8.81
CA SER A 198 -13.51 9.70 9.45
C SER A 198 -14.30 10.87 10.04
N HIS A 199 -13.61 11.84 10.67
CA HIS A 199 -14.23 13.07 11.13
C HIS A 199 -14.82 13.91 9.99
N ALA A 200 -14.09 14.06 8.89
CA ALA A 200 -14.57 14.79 7.72
C ALA A 200 -15.82 14.16 7.12
N GLN A 201 -15.90 12.83 7.02
CA GLN A 201 -17.10 12.12 6.55
C GLN A 201 -18.27 12.26 7.52
N PHE A 202 -18.04 12.16 8.82
CA PHE A 202 -19.08 12.36 9.83
C PHE A 202 -19.68 13.76 9.74
N MET A 203 -18.86 14.79 9.58
CA MET A 203 -19.32 16.17 9.39
C MET A 203 -20.11 16.35 8.09
N GLN A 204 -19.69 15.72 6.97
CA GLN A 204 -20.46 15.75 5.73
C GLN A 204 -21.84 15.06 5.88
N MET A 205 -21.89 13.92 6.57
CA MET A 205 -23.13 13.21 6.84
C MET A 205 -24.06 14.04 7.72
N LEU A 206 -23.56 14.70 8.77
CA LEU A 206 -24.32 15.61 9.61
C LEU A 206 -24.86 16.82 8.83
N SER A 207 -24.05 17.43 7.98
CA SER A 207 -24.48 18.57 7.17
C SER A 207 -25.56 18.20 6.17
N SER A 208 -25.46 17.02 5.54
CA SER A 208 -26.49 16.52 4.64
C SER A 208 -27.83 16.21 5.37
N TRP A 209 -27.73 15.71 6.61
CA TRP A 209 -28.91 15.39 7.43
C TRP A 209 -29.61 16.63 7.99
N MET A 210 -28.83 17.68 8.29
CA MET A 210 -29.38 18.95 8.80
C MET A 210 -29.83 19.92 7.69
N GLY A 211 -29.74 19.56 6.41
CA GLY A 211 -30.12 20.43 5.29
C GLY A 211 -29.31 21.72 5.17
N ALA A 212 -28.15 21.77 5.81
CA ALA A 212 -27.25 22.91 5.74
C ALA A 212 -26.20 22.66 4.66
N ASP A 213 -26.36 23.26 3.48
CA ASP A 213 -25.30 23.41 2.50
C ASP A 213 -24.19 24.33 3.08
N LEU A 214 -23.42 23.79 4.01
CA LEU A 214 -22.16 24.41 4.43
C LEU A 214 -21.14 24.08 3.34
N ALA A 215 -21.09 24.95 2.33
CA ALA A 215 -20.08 24.97 1.29
C ALA A 215 -18.70 25.31 1.91
N TRP A 216 -18.09 24.36 2.59
CA TRP A 216 -16.68 24.40 2.92
C TRP A 216 -15.88 23.57 1.91
N ALA A 217 -15.68 24.15 0.72
CA ALA A 217 -14.62 23.73 -0.19
C ALA A 217 -13.41 24.61 0.06
N PRO A 218 -12.21 24.08 0.34
CA PRO A 218 -11.00 24.88 0.30
C PRO A 218 -10.82 25.39 -1.12
N ARG A 219 -10.92 26.70 -1.31
CA ARG A 219 -10.66 27.38 -2.60
C ARG A 219 -9.23 27.11 -3.01
N SER A 220 -9.06 26.58 -4.21
CA SER A 220 -7.76 26.46 -4.86
C SER A 220 -7.13 27.86 -5.03
N PRO A 221 -5.80 28.00 -4.85
CA PRO A 221 -5.13 29.32 -4.94
C PRO A 221 -4.99 29.88 -6.37
N SER A 222 -5.81 29.47 -7.34
CA SER A 222 -5.67 29.85 -8.75
C SER A 222 -6.62 30.94 -9.25
N ASP A 223 -7.54 31.49 -8.42
CA ASP A 223 -8.52 32.48 -8.89
C ASP A 223 -8.22 33.92 -8.47
N THR A 224 -6.95 34.26 -8.28
CA THR A 224 -6.57 35.67 -8.01
C THR A 224 -5.60 36.19 -9.06
N ARG A 225 -6.01 36.12 -10.34
CA ARG A 225 -5.40 36.94 -11.41
C ARG A 225 -6.39 37.08 -12.56
N GLU A 226 -7.33 38.01 -12.42
CA GLU A 226 -7.94 38.72 -13.54
C GLU A 226 -8.89 39.78 -13.00
N SER A 227 -8.36 40.97 -12.66
CA SER A 227 -9.09 42.21 -12.65
C SER A 227 -8.14 43.37 -12.25
N ALA A 228 -7.22 43.72 -13.16
CA ALA A 228 -6.54 45.01 -13.12
C ALA A 228 -6.00 45.31 -14.52
N THR A 229 -6.89 45.66 -15.45
CA THR A 229 -6.55 46.55 -16.59
C THR A 229 -7.85 46.93 -17.28
N ALA A 230 -8.47 48.02 -16.85
CA ALA A 230 -9.32 48.91 -17.64
C ALA A 230 -9.63 50.17 -16.78
N GLU A 231 -8.79 51.17 -16.86
CA GLU A 231 -9.05 52.62 -16.98
C GLU A 231 -7.72 53.35 -17.00
#